data_caca5cfd3ba893c779bac642265fa198
#
_entry.id   caca5cfd3ba893c779bac642265fa198
#
_cell.length_a   1.000
_cell.length_b   1.000
_cell.length_c   1.000
_cell.angle_alpha   90.00
_cell.angle_beta   90.00
_cell.angle_gamma   90.00
#
_symmetry.space_group_name_H-M   'P 1'
#
loop_
_entity.id
_entity.type
_entity.pdbx_description
1 polymer ?
#
loop_
_entity_poly.entity_id
_entity_poly.type
_entity_poly.pdbx_seq_one_letter_code
_entity_poly.pdbx_strand_id
1 'polypeptide(L)'
;MWHNIPMLNILYQDKQIIVLNKEAGVSVLNEGWDENALFLKQTLEKKFGRIWVVHRIDKVTSGVIVFARNAEAHRHLNTQFEKREIDKTYHAIVEDYPEWNEYTARHSLHANVGRKHRTVVDKHRGKPSETAFKVIKRYQDHSMIEAKPKTGRTHQIRVHLSTSGL
;
A
#
# COMPACT_ATOMS: atom_id res chain seq x y z
N MET A 1 -8.06 -19.09 -22.80
CA MET A 1 -7.21 -18.89 -21.63
C MET A 1 -8.09 -18.39 -20.47
N TRP A 2 -8.20 -19.14 -19.40
CA TRP A 2 -8.97 -18.73 -18.23
C TRP A 2 -8.17 -17.66 -17.51
N HIS A 3 -8.59 -16.40 -17.59
CA HIS A 3 -8.01 -15.34 -16.77
C HIS A 3 -8.38 -15.64 -15.32
N ASN A 4 -7.40 -15.91 -14.49
CA ASN A 4 -7.60 -16.12 -13.06
C ASN A 4 -8.27 -14.87 -12.47
N ILE A 5 -9.57 -14.96 -12.22
CA ILE A 5 -10.27 -13.95 -11.43
C ILE A 5 -9.65 -14.01 -10.04
N PRO A 6 -9.09 -12.91 -9.52
CA PRO A 6 -8.50 -12.94 -8.18
C PRO A 6 -9.54 -13.41 -7.18
N MET A 7 -9.18 -14.41 -6.36
CA MET A 7 -10.05 -14.89 -5.30
C MET A 7 -10.25 -13.77 -4.28
N LEU A 8 -11.51 -13.37 -4.05
CA LEU A 8 -11.84 -12.32 -3.09
C LEU A 8 -11.85 -12.89 -1.67
N ASN A 9 -10.76 -12.73 -0.95
CA ASN A 9 -10.70 -13.06 0.48
C ASN A 9 -11.32 -11.92 1.30
N ILE A 10 -12.65 -11.99 1.49
CA ILE A 10 -13.44 -10.97 2.20
C ILE A 10 -13.32 -11.23 3.70
N LEU A 11 -12.79 -10.26 4.44
CA LEU A 11 -12.68 -10.29 5.90
C LEU A 11 -13.92 -9.72 6.58
N TYR A 12 -14.53 -8.71 5.97
CA TYR A 12 -15.75 -8.07 6.47
C TYR A 12 -16.52 -7.39 5.34
N GLN A 13 -17.84 -7.38 5.42
CA GLN A 13 -18.68 -6.58 4.54
C GLN A 13 -19.99 -6.19 5.21
N ASP A 14 -20.48 -5.01 4.88
CA ASP A 14 -21.82 -4.52 5.22
C ASP A 14 -22.37 -3.63 4.07
N LYS A 15 -23.37 -2.78 4.37
CA LYS A 15 -23.94 -1.84 3.39
C LYS A 15 -23.01 -0.66 3.06
N GLN A 16 -22.01 -0.40 3.88
CA GLN A 16 -21.12 0.77 3.83
C GLN A 16 -19.76 0.44 3.26
N ILE A 17 -19.16 -0.70 3.66
CA ILE A 17 -17.78 -1.05 3.33
C ILE A 17 -17.61 -2.53 2.93
N ILE A 18 -16.52 -2.81 2.24
CA ILE A 18 -15.94 -4.15 2.06
C ILE A 18 -14.49 -4.09 2.48
N VAL A 19 -14.07 -5.02 3.32
CA VAL A 19 -12.69 -5.20 3.77
C VAL A 19 -12.18 -6.54 3.23
N LEU A 20 -11.01 -6.52 2.61
CA LEU A 20 -10.41 -7.70 2.01
C LEU A 20 -9.00 -7.92 2.55
N ASN A 21 -8.55 -9.17 2.52
CA ASN A 21 -7.14 -9.50 2.50
C ASN A 21 -6.70 -9.61 1.02
N LYS A 22 -6.03 -8.56 0.50
CA LYS A 22 -5.54 -8.55 -0.87
C LYS A 22 -4.33 -9.48 -1.01
N GLU A 23 -4.34 -10.34 -1.99
CA GLU A 23 -3.18 -11.17 -2.33
C GLU A 23 -2.07 -10.33 -2.99
N ALA A 24 -0.82 -10.76 -2.81
CA ALA A 24 0.31 -10.24 -3.59
C ALA A 24 0.13 -10.56 -5.08
N GLY A 25 0.61 -9.68 -5.95
CA GLY A 25 0.48 -9.84 -7.41
C GLY A 25 -0.80 -9.26 -8.01
N VAL A 26 -1.80 -8.88 -7.18
CA VAL A 26 -3.06 -8.28 -7.62
C VAL A 26 -3.02 -6.76 -7.52
N SER A 27 -3.27 -6.04 -8.63
CA SER A 27 -3.40 -4.59 -8.62
C SER A 27 -4.78 -4.15 -8.11
N VAL A 28 -4.83 -3.02 -7.41
CA VAL A 28 -6.09 -2.42 -6.91
C VAL A 28 -6.86 -1.76 -8.04
N LEU A 29 -6.15 -1.02 -8.90
CA LEU A 29 -6.67 -0.28 -10.05
C LEU A 29 -5.92 -0.70 -11.30
N ASN A 30 -6.50 -0.37 -12.47
CA ASN A 30 -5.79 -0.52 -13.74
C ASN A 30 -4.54 0.36 -13.76
N GLU A 31 -3.39 -0.23 -14.05
CA GLU A 31 -2.10 0.44 -14.15
C GLU A 31 -1.72 0.82 -15.60
N GLY A 32 -2.61 0.56 -16.54
CA GLY A 32 -2.47 1.00 -17.95
C GLY A 32 -1.53 0.16 -18.83
N TRP A 33 -0.87 -0.87 -18.26
CA TRP A 33 0.11 -1.68 -18.99
C TRP A 33 -0.47 -2.94 -19.63
N ASP A 34 -1.62 -3.40 -19.15
CA ASP A 34 -2.31 -4.59 -19.64
C ASP A 34 -3.82 -4.35 -19.60
N GLU A 35 -4.40 -4.15 -20.76
CA GLU A 35 -5.85 -3.90 -20.90
C GLU A 35 -6.71 -5.11 -20.48
N ASN A 36 -6.11 -6.31 -20.50
CA ASN A 36 -6.78 -7.56 -20.10
C ASN A 36 -6.56 -7.94 -18.64
N ALA A 37 -5.71 -7.22 -17.90
CA ALA A 37 -5.46 -7.51 -16.50
C ALA A 37 -6.70 -7.20 -15.64
N LEU A 38 -7.18 -8.20 -14.93
CA LEU A 38 -8.23 -8.00 -13.92
C LEU A 38 -7.62 -7.34 -12.69
N PHE A 39 -8.20 -6.23 -12.27
CA PHE A 39 -7.81 -5.55 -11.05
C PHE A 39 -8.94 -5.63 -10.01
N LEU A 40 -8.57 -5.47 -8.76
CA LEU A 40 -9.42 -5.76 -7.61
C LEU A 40 -10.73 -4.95 -7.62
N LYS A 41 -10.66 -3.65 -7.95
CA LYS A 41 -11.85 -2.78 -8.06
C LYS A 41 -12.86 -3.36 -9.07
N GLN A 42 -12.42 -3.72 -10.27
CA GLN A 42 -13.29 -4.25 -11.31
C GLN A 42 -13.92 -5.59 -10.91
N THR A 43 -13.15 -6.46 -10.26
CA THR A 43 -13.64 -7.75 -9.76
C THR A 43 -14.73 -7.54 -8.69
N LEU A 44 -14.53 -6.57 -7.80
CA LEU A 44 -15.53 -6.19 -6.80
C LEU A 44 -16.79 -5.60 -7.44
N GLU A 45 -16.63 -4.72 -8.43
CA GLU A 45 -17.76 -4.08 -9.12
C GLU A 45 -18.63 -5.08 -9.87
N LYS A 46 -18.03 -6.13 -10.45
CA LYS A 46 -18.80 -7.23 -11.07
C LYS A 46 -19.68 -7.99 -10.08
N LYS A 47 -19.24 -8.10 -8.82
CA LYS A 47 -19.94 -8.88 -7.78
C LYS A 47 -20.89 -8.04 -6.94
N PHE A 48 -20.52 -6.80 -6.62
CA PHE A 48 -21.20 -5.98 -5.61
C PHE A 48 -21.76 -4.66 -6.14
N GLY A 49 -21.67 -4.42 -7.45
CA GLY A 49 -22.03 -3.14 -8.05
C GLY A 49 -20.97 -2.07 -7.80
N ARG A 50 -21.33 -0.81 -7.87
CA ARG A 50 -20.39 0.31 -7.78
C ARG A 50 -19.55 0.30 -6.49
N ILE A 51 -18.24 0.42 -6.63
CA ILE A 51 -17.25 0.41 -5.55
C ILE A 51 -16.37 1.67 -5.63
N TRP A 52 -16.11 2.28 -4.48
CA TRP A 52 -15.22 3.44 -4.35
C TRP A 52 -13.92 3.05 -3.67
N VAL A 53 -12.80 3.43 -4.30
CA VAL A 53 -11.46 3.20 -3.76
C VAL A 53 -11.09 4.38 -2.85
N VAL A 54 -10.75 4.10 -1.61
CA VAL A 54 -10.34 5.10 -0.61
C VAL A 54 -8.84 5.13 -0.40
N HIS A 55 -8.18 3.99 -0.58
CA HIS A 55 -6.72 3.87 -0.56
C HIS A 55 -6.25 2.71 -1.43
N ARG A 56 -4.95 2.61 -1.59
CA ARG A 56 -4.32 1.50 -2.32
C ARG A 56 -3.09 1.00 -1.60
N ILE A 57 -2.77 -0.28 -1.81
CA ILE A 57 -1.48 -0.89 -1.51
C ILE A 57 -0.89 -1.41 -2.81
N ASP A 58 0.43 -1.50 -2.89
CA ASP A 58 1.14 -1.87 -4.13
C ASP A 58 0.75 -3.26 -4.63
N LYS A 59 0.95 -3.52 -5.92
CA LYS A 59 0.63 -4.81 -6.56
C LYS A 59 1.25 -5.99 -5.81
N VAL A 60 2.53 -5.87 -5.45
CA VAL A 60 3.30 -6.91 -4.75
C VAL A 60 3.02 -6.98 -3.25
N THR A 61 2.32 -6.00 -2.68
CA THR A 61 1.97 -5.98 -1.25
C THR A 61 0.68 -6.75 -1.03
N SER A 62 0.66 -7.65 -0.06
CA SER A 62 -0.53 -8.31 0.46
C SER A 62 -1.04 -7.63 1.73
N GLY A 63 -2.28 -7.93 2.11
CA GLY A 63 -2.85 -7.49 3.39
C GLY A 63 -4.18 -6.75 3.27
N VAL A 64 -4.57 -6.13 4.37
CA VAL A 64 -5.89 -5.54 4.55
C VAL A 64 -6.08 -4.30 3.66
N ILE A 65 -7.19 -4.28 2.92
CA ILE A 65 -7.63 -3.13 2.12
C ILE A 65 -9.13 -2.93 2.29
N VAL A 66 -9.57 -1.68 2.41
CA VAL A 66 -10.98 -1.29 2.54
C VAL A 66 -11.46 -0.54 1.31
N PHE A 67 -12.69 -0.83 0.91
CA PHE A 67 -13.43 -0.14 -0.15
C PHE A 67 -14.75 0.37 0.41
N ALA A 68 -15.21 1.52 -0.07
CA ALA A 68 -16.54 2.01 0.21
C ALA A 68 -17.56 1.48 -0.80
N ARG A 69 -18.79 1.22 -0.34
CA ARG A 69 -19.92 0.73 -1.16
C ARG A 69 -20.91 1.82 -1.51
N ASN A 70 -20.79 2.98 -0.92
CA ASN A 70 -21.60 4.15 -1.23
C ASN A 70 -20.81 5.45 -1.05
N ALA A 71 -21.36 6.56 -1.54
CA ALA A 71 -20.71 7.85 -1.57
C ALA A 71 -20.50 8.45 -0.17
N GLU A 72 -21.34 8.14 0.80
CA GLU A 72 -21.21 8.62 2.17
C GLU A 72 -20.03 7.97 2.88
N ALA A 73 -19.95 6.64 2.85
CA ALA A 73 -18.80 5.90 3.38
C ALA A 73 -17.50 6.30 2.69
N HIS A 74 -17.52 6.55 1.37
CA HIS A 74 -16.37 7.03 0.63
C HIS A 74 -15.86 8.38 1.16
N ARG A 75 -16.75 9.38 1.33
CA ARG A 75 -16.38 10.68 1.89
C ARG A 75 -15.83 10.56 3.31
N HIS A 76 -16.49 9.77 4.16
CA HIS A 76 -16.08 9.57 5.54
C HIS A 76 -14.69 8.93 5.64
N LEU A 77 -14.45 7.86 4.92
CA LEU A 77 -13.14 7.19 4.89
C LEU A 77 -12.04 8.08 4.29
N ASN A 78 -12.31 8.78 3.18
CA ASN A 78 -11.34 9.72 2.60
C ASN A 78 -10.92 10.79 3.62
N THR A 79 -11.88 11.36 4.36
CA THR A 79 -11.59 12.34 5.41
C THR A 79 -10.65 11.76 6.47
N GLN A 80 -10.87 10.53 6.93
CA GLN A 80 -9.98 9.87 7.89
C GLN A 80 -8.57 9.64 7.33
N PHE A 81 -8.46 9.20 6.06
CA PHE A 81 -7.15 9.03 5.40
C PHE A 81 -6.42 10.38 5.22
N GLU A 82 -7.13 11.43 4.80
CA GLU A 82 -6.58 12.78 4.62
C GLU A 82 -6.10 13.39 5.94
N LYS A 83 -6.89 13.23 7.00
CA LYS A 83 -6.53 13.68 8.36
C LYS A 83 -5.51 12.79 9.05
N ARG A 84 -5.13 11.65 8.44
CA ARG A 84 -4.18 10.67 9.00
C ARG A 84 -4.67 10.02 10.30
N GLU A 85 -5.96 9.83 10.42
CA GLU A 85 -6.62 9.18 11.55
C GLU A 85 -6.56 7.65 11.46
N ILE A 86 -6.16 7.11 10.30
CA ILE A 86 -6.03 5.66 10.08
C ILE A 86 -4.62 5.21 10.43
N ASP A 87 -4.50 4.39 11.46
CA ASP A 87 -3.26 3.70 11.77
C ASP A 87 -3.01 2.56 10.77
N LYS A 88 -1.80 2.54 10.23
CA LYS A 88 -1.35 1.56 9.24
C LYS A 88 -0.10 0.87 9.76
N THR A 89 -0.14 -0.45 9.78
CA THR A 89 1.02 -1.27 10.13
C THR A 89 1.34 -2.22 8.99
N TYR A 90 2.59 -2.26 8.58
CA TYR A 90 3.13 -3.16 7.57
C TYR A 90 4.28 -3.95 8.15
N HIS A 91 4.47 -5.16 7.64
CA HIS A 91 5.68 -5.93 7.88
C HIS A 91 6.49 -5.99 6.58
N ALA A 92 7.77 -5.77 6.68
CA ALA A 92 8.72 -5.89 5.59
C ALA A 92 9.83 -6.85 5.98
N ILE A 93 10.24 -7.70 5.03
CA ILE A 93 11.46 -8.48 5.14
C ILE A 93 12.53 -7.73 4.34
N VAL A 94 13.67 -7.50 4.95
CA VAL A 94 14.83 -6.85 4.33
C VAL A 94 16.02 -7.79 4.39
N GLU A 95 16.87 -7.74 3.38
CA GLU A 95 18.17 -8.39 3.39
C GLU A 95 19.06 -7.70 4.44
N ASP A 96 19.97 -8.42 5.04
CA ASP A 96 20.88 -7.93 6.06
C ASP A 96 20.24 -7.44 7.38
N TYR A 97 21.04 -6.75 8.17
CA TYR A 97 20.70 -6.29 9.51
C TYR A 97 20.77 -4.77 9.59
N PRO A 98 19.66 -4.10 9.91
CA PRO A 98 19.77 -2.70 10.29
C PRO A 98 20.61 -2.55 11.56
N GLU A 99 21.49 -1.55 11.60
CA GLU A 99 22.27 -1.20 12.79
C GLU A 99 21.38 -0.62 13.90
N TRP A 100 20.18 -0.17 13.56
CA TRP A 100 19.20 0.40 14.45
C TRP A 100 18.13 -0.62 14.89
N ASN A 101 17.54 -0.43 16.08
CA ASN A 101 16.35 -1.17 16.53
C ASN A 101 15.06 -0.42 16.18
N GLU A 102 15.10 0.91 16.25
CA GLU A 102 14.01 1.80 15.85
C GLU A 102 14.58 2.95 15.01
N TYR A 103 13.86 3.34 13.99
CA TYR A 103 14.27 4.40 13.09
C TYR A 103 13.06 5.15 12.53
N THR A 104 13.15 6.46 12.36
CA THR A 104 12.12 7.24 11.69
C THR A 104 12.68 7.93 10.46
N ALA A 105 12.24 7.46 9.29
CA ALA A 105 12.58 8.08 8.02
C ALA A 105 11.66 9.28 7.74
N ARG A 106 12.28 10.43 7.40
CA ARG A 106 11.59 11.65 6.96
C ARG A 106 12.23 12.17 5.68
N HIS A 107 11.57 11.91 4.55
CA HIS A 107 12.05 12.30 3.23
C HIS A 107 10.93 12.91 2.40
N SER A 108 11.26 13.81 1.48
CA SER A 108 10.35 14.23 0.43
C SER A 108 10.46 13.25 -0.74
N LEU A 109 9.35 12.59 -1.11
CA LEU A 109 9.31 11.56 -2.14
C LEU A 109 8.63 12.08 -3.41
N HIS A 110 9.32 11.91 -4.54
CA HIS A 110 8.83 12.19 -5.89
C HIS A 110 8.56 10.89 -6.62
N ALA A 111 7.31 10.62 -6.96
CA ALA A 111 6.89 9.42 -7.66
C ALA A 111 6.90 9.62 -9.19
N ASN A 112 6.89 8.49 -9.92
CA ASN A 112 6.82 8.43 -11.38
C ASN A 112 8.00 9.10 -12.11
N VAL A 113 9.20 9.03 -11.53
CA VAL A 113 10.41 9.59 -12.11
C VAL A 113 10.99 8.66 -13.17
N GLY A 114 11.28 9.22 -14.34
CA GLY A 114 11.91 8.54 -15.48
C GLY A 114 11.03 7.45 -16.12
N ARG A 115 11.57 6.77 -17.12
CA ARG A 115 10.85 5.73 -17.91
C ARG A 115 10.43 4.51 -17.07
N LYS A 116 11.08 4.28 -15.93
CA LYS A 116 10.78 3.15 -15.02
C LYS A 116 9.78 3.53 -13.91
N HIS A 117 9.19 4.72 -13.96
CA HIS A 117 8.20 5.22 -12.98
C HIS A 117 8.63 5.01 -11.52
N ARG A 118 9.92 5.27 -11.22
CA ARG A 118 10.46 5.10 -9.88
C ARG A 118 9.97 6.18 -8.93
N THR A 119 9.95 5.87 -7.64
CA THR A 119 9.86 6.86 -6.57
C THR A 119 11.26 7.09 -6.01
N VAL A 120 11.66 8.36 -5.88
CA VAL A 120 12.98 8.77 -5.43
C VAL A 120 12.86 9.83 -4.34
N VAL A 121 13.91 9.99 -3.53
CA VAL A 121 14.03 11.14 -2.63
C VAL A 121 14.37 12.38 -3.45
N ASP A 122 13.54 13.41 -3.34
CA ASP A 122 13.73 14.69 -4.04
C ASP A 122 13.24 15.83 -3.12
N LYS A 123 14.18 16.62 -2.61
CA LYS A 123 13.86 17.72 -1.67
C LYS A 123 13.08 18.86 -2.32
N HIS A 124 13.17 19.01 -3.64
CA HIS A 124 12.56 20.13 -4.37
C HIS A 124 11.18 19.81 -4.93
N ARG A 125 11.01 18.61 -5.48
CA ARG A 125 9.77 18.17 -6.16
C ARG A 125 8.99 17.13 -5.37
N GLY A 126 9.62 16.53 -4.38
CA GLY A 126 9.01 15.49 -3.56
C GLY A 126 7.96 16.00 -2.60
N LYS A 127 7.02 15.15 -2.26
CA LYS A 127 6.02 15.41 -1.20
C LYS A 127 6.53 14.86 0.13
N PRO A 128 6.42 15.61 1.24
CA PRO A 128 6.84 15.14 2.56
C PRO A 128 6.24 13.77 2.91
N SER A 129 7.09 12.91 3.45
CA SER A 129 6.70 11.57 3.92
C SER A 129 7.41 11.20 5.21
N GLU A 130 6.74 10.41 6.04
CA GLU A 130 7.26 9.93 7.31
C GLU A 130 6.83 8.47 7.55
N THR A 131 7.79 7.63 7.97
CA THR A 131 7.55 6.24 8.38
C THR A 131 8.40 5.93 9.60
N ALA A 132 7.76 5.44 10.67
CA ALA A 132 8.46 4.85 11.80
C ALA A 132 8.70 3.36 11.52
N PHE A 133 9.90 2.89 11.84
CA PHE A 133 10.34 1.51 11.70
C PHE A 133 10.77 0.95 13.04
N LYS A 134 10.50 -0.35 13.25
CA LYS A 134 10.97 -1.12 14.40
C LYS A 134 11.40 -2.50 13.93
N VAL A 135 12.59 -2.94 14.33
CA VAL A 135 13.03 -4.31 14.08
C VAL A 135 12.24 -5.25 15.00
N ILE A 136 11.48 -6.16 14.40
CA ILE A 136 10.74 -7.18 15.14
C ILE A 136 11.65 -8.37 15.44
N LYS A 137 12.40 -8.82 14.42
CA LYS A 137 13.27 -9.99 14.54
C LYS A 137 14.40 -9.93 13.53
N ARG A 138 15.59 -10.34 13.94
CA ARG A 138 16.75 -10.60 13.08
C ARG A 138 16.90 -12.11 12.91
N TYR A 139 17.07 -12.55 11.67
CA TYR A 139 17.34 -13.93 11.29
C TYR A 139 18.79 -14.03 10.81
N GLN A 140 19.19 -15.14 10.22
CA GLN A 140 20.58 -15.35 9.82
C GLN A 140 21.05 -14.44 8.66
N ASP A 141 20.16 -14.11 7.71
CA ASP A 141 20.46 -13.39 6.47
C ASP A 141 19.45 -12.28 6.15
N HIS A 142 18.48 -12.06 7.03
CA HIS A 142 17.43 -11.07 6.82
C HIS A 142 16.84 -10.59 8.15
N SER A 143 16.10 -9.51 8.09
CA SER A 143 15.37 -8.97 9.25
C SER A 143 13.91 -8.70 8.93
N MET A 144 13.04 -8.94 9.92
CA MET A 144 11.63 -8.56 9.87
C MET A 144 11.43 -7.21 10.55
N ILE A 145 10.86 -6.27 9.82
CA ILE A 145 10.66 -4.88 10.25
C ILE A 145 9.18 -4.54 10.25
N GLU A 146 8.70 -3.97 11.35
CA GLU A 146 7.42 -3.28 11.40
C GLU A 146 7.59 -1.87 10.85
N ALA A 147 6.69 -1.45 9.96
CA ALA A 147 6.66 -0.12 9.40
C ALA A 147 5.30 0.55 9.65
N LYS A 148 5.30 1.71 10.28
CA LYS A 148 4.12 2.54 10.55
C LYS A 148 4.20 3.86 9.78
N PRO A 149 3.68 3.90 8.52
CA PRO A 149 3.72 5.09 7.70
C PRO A 149 2.63 6.08 8.12
N LYS A 150 3.00 7.31 8.49
CA LYS A 150 2.07 8.43 8.73
C LYS A 150 1.50 9.00 7.44
N THR A 151 2.21 8.87 6.34
CA THR A 151 1.80 9.30 5.00
C THR A 151 1.62 8.09 4.09
N GLY A 152 1.14 8.28 2.85
CA GLY A 152 0.90 7.18 1.90
C GLY A 152 1.43 7.54 0.51
N ARG A 153 2.75 7.79 0.35
CA ARG A 153 3.34 8.04 -0.96
C ARG A 153 3.63 6.71 -1.66
N THR A 154 3.59 6.72 -2.98
CA THR A 154 3.92 5.55 -3.81
C THR A 154 5.27 4.98 -3.40
N HIS A 155 5.35 3.66 -3.17
CA HIS A 155 6.54 2.93 -2.74
C HIS A 155 7.25 3.49 -1.49
N GLN A 156 6.52 4.23 -0.63
CA GLN A 156 7.11 4.97 0.49
C GLN A 156 7.99 4.09 1.39
N ILE A 157 7.46 2.96 1.87
CA ILE A 157 8.20 2.05 2.77
C ILE A 157 9.47 1.54 2.10
N ARG A 158 9.37 1.13 0.82
CA ARG A 158 10.50 0.62 0.05
C ARG A 158 11.63 1.65 -0.10
N VAL A 159 11.27 2.89 -0.47
CA VAL A 159 12.27 3.97 -0.61
C VAL A 159 12.87 4.34 0.73
N HIS A 160 12.07 4.43 1.79
CA HIS A 160 12.57 4.75 3.12
C HIS A 160 13.54 3.68 3.66
N LEU A 161 13.26 2.39 3.45
CA LEU A 161 14.16 1.31 3.83
C LEU A 161 15.46 1.37 3.02
N SER A 162 15.39 1.51 1.70
CA SER A 162 16.60 1.61 0.87
C SER A 162 17.48 2.82 1.20
N THR A 163 16.91 3.90 1.77
CA THR A 163 17.69 5.08 2.22
C THR A 163 18.23 4.95 3.64
N SER A 164 17.84 3.91 4.38
CA SER A 164 18.36 3.60 5.72
C SER A 164 19.50 2.58 5.71
N GLY A 165 20.02 2.23 4.52
CA GLY A 165 21.11 1.28 4.35
C GLY A 165 20.64 -0.18 4.14
N LEU A 166 19.38 -0.38 3.79
CA LEU A 166 18.77 -1.71 3.57
C LEU A 166 18.26 -1.87 2.14
#